data_67392cb501d576ae522c2264a72455f3
#
_entry.id   67392cb501d576ae522c2264a72455f3
#
_cell.length_a   1.000
_cell.length_b   1.000
_cell.length_c   1.000
_cell.angle_alpha   90.00
_cell.angle_beta   90.00
_cell.angle_gamma   90.00
#
_symmetry.space_group_name_H-M   'P 1'
#
loop_
_entity.id
_entity.type
_entity.pdbx_description
1 polymer ?
#
loop_
_entity_poly.entity_id
_entity_poly.type
_entity_poly.pdbx_seq_one_letter_code
_entity_poly.pdbx_strand_id
1 'polypeptide(L)'
;MDKRKTSNNLDWGIISLYGVLVAIGLLVVYASSQDDTRPFFDMRQMYVRQLIWIGTAAILAIFILVTDNKFYTTFAYFIYAAVIVLVIGVFFFGHEVNGNKNWFEIGSFQLQPSEFAKFSVALALAKFLSNPNVTLKNNRTKFLALSLIFFPALLIQLQGDTGSTLVFLGFFLVLFRFGLPGEILVLGVAVLTLSVLALLMNKFILIGVLFVFAGASLYFVKRTRAAYFIIAGLFVGASLYVTTTNYVFNNVLKLHQQQRIKVLLGQEVNVKDADYNVRQSKIAIGSGGFLGKGPLQGTLTKYNFVPEQHTDFIFCTIGEEYGFWGTTLFISLFLFLLIRLLTLAERQRSKFSRVYAYG
;
A
#
# COMPACT_ATOMS: atom_id res chain seq x y z
N MET A 1 -22.05 -10.61 -31.36
CA MET A 1 -21.17 -10.77 -30.17
C MET A 1 -21.71 -11.91 -29.33
N ASP A 2 -20.99 -12.99 -29.23
CA ASP A 2 -21.47 -14.25 -28.65
C ASP A 2 -21.41 -14.17 -27.11
N LYS A 3 -22.54 -13.88 -26.47
CA LYS A 3 -22.70 -13.78 -25.00
C LYS A 3 -22.26 -15.03 -24.22
N ARG A 4 -22.17 -16.19 -24.89
CA ARG A 4 -21.73 -17.45 -24.27
C ARG A 4 -20.21 -17.53 -24.02
N LYS A 5 -19.39 -16.72 -24.71
CA LYS A 5 -17.91 -16.71 -24.52
C LYS A 5 -17.44 -15.93 -23.29
N THR A 6 -18.20 -14.95 -22.81
CA THR A 6 -17.79 -14.11 -21.67
C THR A 6 -17.90 -14.86 -20.35
N SER A 7 -18.94 -15.65 -20.14
CA SER A 7 -19.16 -16.37 -18.89
C SER A 7 -18.12 -17.50 -18.64
N ASN A 8 -17.62 -18.15 -19.71
CA ASN A 8 -16.60 -19.19 -19.58
C ASN A 8 -15.17 -18.68 -19.33
N ASN A 9 -14.95 -17.37 -19.44
CA ASN A 9 -13.63 -16.75 -19.24
C ASN A 9 -13.46 -16.08 -17.86
N LEU A 10 -14.50 -16.06 -17.01
CA LEU A 10 -14.44 -15.53 -15.67
C LEU A 10 -13.90 -16.58 -14.69
N ASP A 11 -12.94 -16.19 -13.87
CA ASP A 11 -12.47 -17.03 -12.75
C ASP A 11 -13.45 -16.91 -11.58
N TRP A 12 -14.49 -17.75 -11.58
CA TRP A 12 -15.50 -17.81 -10.52
C TRP A 12 -14.89 -18.07 -9.14
N GLY A 13 -13.73 -18.74 -9.09
CA GLY A 13 -13.02 -18.98 -7.84
C GLY A 13 -12.51 -17.67 -7.20
N ILE A 14 -12.01 -16.73 -8.01
CA ILE A 14 -11.59 -15.40 -7.52
C ILE A 14 -12.81 -14.59 -7.11
N ILE A 15 -13.87 -14.60 -7.93
CA ILE A 15 -15.08 -13.82 -7.66
C ILE A 15 -15.76 -14.30 -6.36
N SER A 16 -15.91 -15.62 -6.18
CA SER A 16 -16.51 -16.18 -4.98
C SER A 16 -15.66 -15.91 -3.73
N LEU A 17 -14.34 -16.07 -3.82
CA LEU A 17 -13.43 -15.81 -2.71
C LEU A 17 -13.44 -14.32 -2.30
N TYR A 18 -13.44 -13.43 -3.29
CA TYR A 18 -13.59 -12.00 -3.04
C TYR A 18 -14.94 -11.68 -2.39
N GLY A 19 -16.03 -12.27 -2.90
CA GLY A 19 -17.36 -12.12 -2.33
C GLY A 19 -17.46 -12.59 -0.86
N VAL A 20 -16.80 -13.70 -0.53
CA VAL A 20 -16.71 -14.20 0.86
C VAL A 20 -15.97 -13.18 1.75
N LEU A 21 -14.83 -12.65 1.29
CA LEU A 21 -14.09 -11.64 2.06
C LEU A 21 -14.89 -10.35 2.26
N VAL A 22 -15.64 -9.90 1.24
CA VAL A 22 -16.54 -8.74 1.35
C VAL A 22 -17.66 -9.01 2.35
N ALA A 23 -18.25 -10.21 2.35
CA ALA A 23 -19.29 -10.59 3.30
C ALA A 23 -18.75 -10.63 4.74
N ILE A 24 -17.55 -11.21 4.95
CA ILE A 24 -16.88 -11.19 6.25
C ILE A 24 -16.62 -9.74 6.68
N GLY A 25 -16.09 -8.89 5.79
CA GLY A 25 -15.87 -7.47 6.09
C GLY A 25 -17.13 -6.74 6.50
N LEU A 26 -18.26 -6.99 5.82
CA LEU A 26 -19.56 -6.39 6.18
C LEU A 26 -20.02 -6.84 7.57
N LEU A 27 -19.91 -8.14 7.90
CA LEU A 27 -20.26 -8.67 9.21
C LEU A 27 -19.41 -8.05 10.32
N VAL A 28 -18.11 -7.88 10.09
CA VAL A 28 -17.18 -7.29 11.06
C VAL A 28 -17.46 -5.79 11.25
N VAL A 29 -17.77 -5.05 10.18
CA VAL A 29 -18.18 -3.64 10.30
C VAL A 29 -19.52 -3.53 11.02
N TYR A 30 -20.47 -4.44 10.77
CA TYR A 30 -21.71 -4.50 11.52
C TYR A 30 -21.43 -4.70 13.02
N ALA A 31 -20.60 -5.69 13.37
CA ALA A 31 -20.27 -6.00 14.77
C ALA A 31 -19.59 -4.82 15.49
N SER A 32 -18.71 -4.08 14.77
CA SER A 32 -17.96 -2.97 15.38
C SER A 32 -18.71 -1.64 15.42
N SER A 33 -19.78 -1.46 14.62
CA SER A 33 -20.48 -0.17 14.47
C SER A 33 -21.96 -0.20 14.80
N GLN A 34 -22.48 -1.34 15.26
CA GLN A 34 -23.90 -1.46 15.64
C GLN A 34 -24.21 -0.55 16.83
N ASP A 35 -25.26 0.26 16.67
CA ASP A 35 -25.85 1.10 17.71
C ASP A 35 -27.32 0.67 17.89
N ASP A 36 -27.58 -0.04 18.96
CA ASP A 36 -28.92 -0.59 19.26
C ASP A 36 -30.01 0.50 19.53
N THR A 37 -29.57 1.75 19.69
CA THR A 37 -30.48 2.89 19.88
C THR A 37 -31.09 3.42 18.58
N ARG A 38 -30.60 2.97 17.42
CA ARG A 38 -30.97 3.46 16.09
C ARG A 38 -31.69 2.41 15.27
N PRO A 39 -32.57 2.83 14.32
CA PRO A 39 -33.17 1.91 13.37
C PRO A 39 -32.10 1.14 12.56
N PHE A 40 -32.41 -0.12 12.24
CA PHE A 40 -31.48 -1.00 11.52
C PHE A 40 -31.01 -0.42 10.15
N PHE A 41 -31.86 0.30 9.42
CA PHE A 41 -31.53 0.94 8.14
C PHE A 41 -31.27 2.45 8.24
N ASP A 42 -30.64 2.91 9.34
CA ASP A 42 -30.24 4.32 9.42
C ASP A 42 -28.95 4.55 8.59
N MET A 43 -29.01 5.53 7.68
CA MET A 43 -27.86 5.97 6.87
C MET A 43 -26.67 6.50 7.69
N ARG A 44 -26.86 6.77 8.97
CA ARG A 44 -25.78 7.16 9.90
C ARG A 44 -24.95 5.97 10.35
N GLN A 45 -25.48 4.74 10.24
CA GLN A 45 -24.78 3.52 10.60
C GLN A 45 -23.73 3.16 9.54
N MET A 46 -22.52 2.80 9.95
CA MET A 46 -21.39 2.53 9.04
C MET A 46 -21.66 1.34 8.13
N TYR A 47 -22.25 0.26 8.63
CA TYR A 47 -22.55 -0.93 7.82
C TYR A 47 -23.60 -0.66 6.73
N VAL A 48 -24.55 0.28 6.97
CA VAL A 48 -25.52 0.68 5.95
C VAL A 48 -24.83 1.42 4.82
N ARG A 49 -23.92 2.34 5.15
CA ARG A 49 -23.08 3.02 4.15
C ARG A 49 -22.23 2.03 3.38
N GLN A 50 -21.64 1.05 4.06
CA GLN A 50 -20.84 0.00 3.41
C GLN A 50 -21.67 -0.84 2.45
N LEU A 51 -22.91 -1.20 2.77
CA LEU A 51 -23.82 -1.88 1.83
C LEU A 51 -24.02 -1.08 0.53
N ILE A 52 -24.21 0.24 0.63
CA ILE A 52 -24.35 1.12 -0.52
C ILE A 52 -23.06 1.12 -1.35
N TRP A 53 -21.90 1.20 -0.70
CA TRP A 53 -20.62 1.16 -1.39
C TRP A 53 -20.35 -0.19 -2.05
N ILE A 54 -20.73 -1.31 -1.43
CA ILE A 54 -20.67 -2.65 -2.04
C ILE A 54 -21.54 -2.70 -3.30
N GLY A 55 -22.76 -2.20 -3.23
CA GLY A 55 -23.65 -2.11 -4.40
C GLY A 55 -23.06 -1.27 -5.53
N THR A 56 -22.53 -0.10 -5.21
CA THR A 56 -21.86 0.80 -6.17
C THR A 56 -20.63 0.13 -6.79
N ALA A 57 -19.81 -0.52 -5.98
CA ALA A 57 -18.63 -1.26 -6.44
C ALA A 57 -19.01 -2.43 -7.36
N ALA A 58 -20.09 -3.15 -7.07
CA ALA A 58 -20.58 -4.23 -7.91
C ALA A 58 -21.04 -3.71 -9.29
N ILE A 59 -21.76 -2.58 -9.33
CA ILE A 59 -22.16 -1.94 -10.61
C ILE A 59 -20.92 -1.51 -11.40
N LEU A 60 -19.94 -0.90 -10.74
CA LEU A 60 -18.68 -0.52 -11.39
C LEU A 60 -17.91 -1.72 -11.91
N ALA A 61 -17.85 -2.82 -11.14
CA ALA A 61 -17.21 -4.07 -11.57
C ALA A 61 -17.88 -4.66 -12.81
N ILE A 62 -19.21 -4.67 -12.87
CA ILE A 62 -19.97 -5.10 -14.06
C ILE A 62 -19.62 -4.20 -15.26
N PHE A 63 -19.59 -2.87 -15.07
CA PHE A 63 -19.22 -1.92 -16.13
C PHE A 63 -17.80 -2.19 -16.66
N ILE A 64 -16.85 -2.43 -15.77
CA ILE A 64 -15.46 -2.77 -16.14
C ILE A 64 -15.39 -4.08 -16.92
N LEU A 65 -16.15 -5.11 -16.50
CA LEU A 65 -16.18 -6.42 -17.16
C LEU A 65 -16.83 -6.39 -18.56
N VAL A 66 -17.78 -5.49 -18.78
CA VAL A 66 -18.45 -5.32 -20.09
C VAL A 66 -17.60 -4.48 -21.05
N THR A 67 -16.72 -3.64 -20.54
CA THR A 67 -15.87 -2.75 -21.33
C THR A 67 -14.74 -3.55 -22.01
N ASP A 68 -14.55 -3.34 -23.32
CA ASP A 68 -13.50 -4.02 -24.08
C ASP A 68 -12.10 -3.66 -23.56
N ASN A 69 -11.22 -4.65 -23.50
CA ASN A 69 -9.80 -4.47 -23.13
C ASN A 69 -9.08 -3.43 -24.05
N LYS A 70 -9.51 -3.30 -25.29
CA LYS A 70 -9.00 -2.29 -26.23
C LYS A 70 -9.20 -0.85 -25.73
N PHE A 71 -10.30 -0.59 -25.01
CA PHE A 71 -10.56 0.70 -24.41
C PHE A 71 -9.43 1.06 -23.43
N TYR A 72 -9.13 0.20 -22.49
CA TYR A 72 -8.09 0.43 -21.49
C TYR A 72 -6.70 0.59 -22.12
N THR A 73 -6.38 -0.24 -23.12
CA THR A 73 -5.10 -0.13 -23.81
C THR A 73 -4.96 1.15 -24.61
N THR A 74 -6.05 1.66 -25.21
CA THR A 74 -6.03 2.89 -25.99
C THR A 74 -5.93 4.12 -25.10
N PHE A 75 -6.77 4.18 -24.06
CA PHE A 75 -6.91 5.35 -23.21
C PHE A 75 -5.98 5.37 -21.98
N ALA A 76 -5.09 4.38 -21.80
CA ALA A 76 -4.22 4.26 -20.64
C ALA A 76 -3.46 5.56 -20.27
N TYR A 77 -2.82 6.21 -21.26
CA TYR A 77 -2.09 7.46 -21.02
C TYR A 77 -3.02 8.66 -20.80
N PHE A 78 -4.18 8.66 -21.45
CA PHE A 78 -5.17 9.72 -21.23
C PHE A 78 -5.75 9.63 -19.81
N ILE A 79 -6.09 8.43 -19.34
CA ILE A 79 -6.54 8.18 -17.97
C ILE A 79 -5.44 8.61 -16.98
N TYR A 80 -4.19 8.23 -17.24
CA TYR A 80 -3.07 8.64 -16.40
C TYR A 80 -2.94 10.17 -16.32
N ALA A 81 -2.97 10.86 -17.46
CA ALA A 81 -2.87 12.32 -17.51
C ALA A 81 -4.06 12.99 -16.78
N ALA A 82 -5.28 12.51 -16.99
CA ALA A 82 -6.47 13.02 -16.30
C ALA A 82 -6.36 12.87 -14.76
N VAL A 83 -5.89 11.71 -14.29
CA VAL A 83 -5.69 11.48 -12.86
C VAL A 83 -4.56 12.35 -12.30
N ILE A 84 -3.45 12.55 -13.04
CA ILE A 84 -2.39 13.48 -12.63
C ILE A 84 -2.94 14.91 -12.49
N VAL A 85 -3.79 15.36 -13.41
CA VAL A 85 -4.45 16.66 -13.30
C VAL A 85 -5.31 16.73 -12.03
N LEU A 86 -6.05 15.67 -11.68
CA LEU A 86 -6.79 15.60 -10.43
C LEU A 86 -5.87 15.66 -9.20
N VAL A 87 -4.76 14.92 -9.20
CA VAL A 87 -3.76 14.97 -8.11
C VAL A 87 -3.17 16.37 -7.96
N ILE A 88 -2.83 17.04 -9.07
CA ILE A 88 -2.35 18.44 -9.03
C ILE A 88 -3.47 19.38 -8.55
N GLY A 89 -4.70 19.16 -8.98
CA GLY A 89 -5.86 19.96 -8.58
C GLY A 89 -6.10 20.01 -7.07
N VAL A 90 -5.71 18.96 -6.34
CA VAL A 90 -5.80 18.93 -4.87
C VAL A 90 -4.99 20.03 -4.19
N PHE A 91 -3.84 20.42 -4.75
CA PHE A 91 -3.05 21.53 -4.17
C PHE A 91 -3.84 22.84 -4.12
N PHE A 92 -4.73 23.06 -5.09
CA PHE A 92 -5.51 24.29 -5.22
C PHE A 92 -6.87 24.18 -4.53
N PHE A 93 -7.57 23.10 -4.74
CA PHE A 93 -8.98 22.88 -4.37
C PHE A 93 -9.18 21.83 -3.28
N GLY A 94 -8.11 21.21 -2.77
CA GLY A 94 -8.21 20.14 -1.78
C GLY A 94 -8.57 20.66 -0.40
N HIS A 95 -9.33 19.83 0.34
CA HIS A 95 -9.64 20.03 1.74
C HIS A 95 -8.62 19.31 2.64
N GLU A 96 -8.32 19.89 3.79
CA GLU A 96 -7.36 19.34 4.74
C GLU A 96 -8.08 18.40 5.73
N VAL A 97 -7.67 17.12 5.74
CA VAL A 97 -8.17 16.13 6.68
C VAL A 97 -6.98 15.54 7.44
N ASN A 98 -7.03 15.58 8.75
CA ASN A 98 -5.97 15.06 9.64
C ASN A 98 -4.56 15.61 9.33
N GLY A 99 -4.47 16.89 8.94
CA GLY A 99 -3.21 17.56 8.62
C GLY A 99 -2.64 17.31 7.23
N ASN A 100 -3.37 16.59 6.37
CA ASN A 100 -3.01 16.33 4.97
C ASN A 100 -4.04 16.92 4.02
N LYS A 101 -3.58 17.65 3.00
CA LYS A 101 -4.44 18.23 1.95
C LYS A 101 -4.47 17.30 0.76
N ASN A 102 -5.33 16.26 0.80
CA ASN A 102 -5.36 15.19 -0.19
C ASN A 102 -6.77 14.74 -0.62
N TRP A 103 -7.83 15.45 -0.17
CA TRP A 103 -9.21 15.14 -0.47
C TRP A 103 -9.92 16.26 -1.24
N PHE A 104 -10.74 15.90 -2.20
CA PHE A 104 -11.81 16.76 -2.70
C PHE A 104 -13.08 16.49 -1.91
N GLU A 105 -13.72 17.54 -1.41
CA GLU A 105 -14.98 17.45 -0.71
C GLU A 105 -16.09 18.04 -1.62
N ILE A 106 -17.03 17.19 -2.01
CA ILE A 106 -18.16 17.57 -2.87
C ILE A 106 -19.43 17.21 -2.09
N GLY A 107 -19.92 18.16 -1.29
CA GLY A 107 -21.01 17.92 -0.37
C GLY A 107 -20.64 16.90 0.72
N SER A 108 -21.37 15.79 0.80
CA SER A 108 -21.06 14.70 1.72
C SER A 108 -20.10 13.65 1.16
N PHE A 109 -19.67 13.81 -0.08
CA PHE A 109 -18.79 12.87 -0.79
C PHE A 109 -17.34 13.35 -0.73
N GLN A 110 -16.45 12.47 -0.31
CA GLN A 110 -15.01 12.73 -0.28
C GLN A 110 -14.32 11.84 -1.31
N LEU A 111 -13.51 12.46 -2.18
CA LEU A 111 -12.77 11.79 -3.24
C LEU A 111 -11.28 12.03 -3.03
N GLN A 112 -10.51 10.94 -2.95
CA GLN A 112 -9.06 10.98 -2.81
C GLN A 112 -8.39 10.62 -4.14
N PRO A 113 -7.81 11.60 -4.88
CA PRO A 113 -7.19 11.33 -6.17
C PRO A 113 -6.00 10.38 -6.14
N SER A 114 -5.29 10.26 -5.01
CA SER A 114 -4.18 9.31 -4.84
C SER A 114 -4.63 7.84 -5.01
N GLU A 115 -5.89 7.50 -4.67
CA GLU A 115 -6.44 6.16 -4.91
C GLU A 115 -6.55 5.85 -6.40
N PHE A 116 -7.00 6.84 -7.19
CA PHE A 116 -7.06 6.72 -8.65
C PHE A 116 -5.69 6.72 -9.30
N ALA A 117 -4.69 7.37 -8.68
CA ALA A 117 -3.32 7.40 -9.19
C ALA A 117 -2.71 5.99 -9.22
N LYS A 118 -2.97 5.14 -8.23
CA LYS A 118 -2.45 3.77 -8.16
C LYS A 118 -2.83 2.95 -9.39
N PHE A 119 -4.13 2.86 -9.70
CA PHE A 119 -4.58 2.08 -10.86
C PHE A 119 -4.18 2.74 -12.20
N SER A 120 -4.14 4.08 -12.28
CA SER A 120 -3.76 4.78 -13.51
C SER A 120 -2.28 4.57 -13.84
N VAL A 121 -1.40 4.52 -12.84
CA VAL A 121 0.01 4.14 -12.99
C VAL A 121 0.14 2.70 -13.47
N ALA A 122 -0.63 1.76 -12.89
CA ALA A 122 -0.65 0.38 -13.35
C ALA A 122 -1.04 0.28 -14.85
N LEU A 123 -2.06 1.03 -15.30
CA LEU A 123 -2.47 1.09 -16.70
C LEU A 123 -1.39 1.71 -17.60
N ALA A 124 -0.83 2.85 -17.21
CA ALA A 124 0.20 3.53 -17.99
C ALA A 124 1.46 2.68 -18.12
N LEU A 125 1.88 2.05 -17.02
CA LEU A 125 3.04 1.16 -16.99
C LEU A 125 2.80 -0.09 -17.83
N ALA A 126 1.59 -0.69 -17.76
CA ALA A 126 1.19 -1.80 -18.59
C ALA A 126 1.23 -1.46 -20.09
N LYS A 127 0.73 -0.29 -20.46
CA LYS A 127 0.80 0.23 -21.82
C LYS A 127 2.24 0.45 -22.27
N PHE A 128 3.07 1.06 -21.44
CA PHE A 128 4.47 1.34 -21.71
C PHE A 128 5.26 0.05 -21.95
N LEU A 129 5.20 -0.89 -21.01
CA LEU A 129 5.95 -2.15 -21.08
C LEU A 129 5.40 -3.13 -22.12
N SER A 130 4.14 -2.98 -22.57
CA SER A 130 3.57 -3.83 -23.62
C SER A 130 4.11 -3.53 -25.03
N ASN A 131 4.74 -2.36 -25.21
CA ASN A 131 5.34 -2.02 -26.48
C ASN A 131 6.57 -2.93 -26.76
N PRO A 132 6.63 -3.62 -27.92
CA PRO A 132 7.73 -4.52 -28.25
C PRO A 132 9.12 -3.85 -28.28
N ASN A 133 9.17 -2.57 -28.61
CA ASN A 133 10.40 -1.80 -28.69
C ASN A 133 10.93 -1.33 -27.32
N VAL A 134 10.18 -1.57 -26.24
CA VAL A 134 10.57 -1.15 -24.90
C VAL A 134 11.28 -2.30 -24.17
N THR A 135 12.54 -2.08 -23.84
CA THR A 135 13.35 -2.98 -23.01
C THR A 135 13.93 -2.21 -21.83
N LEU A 136 13.76 -2.72 -20.61
CA LEU A 136 14.30 -2.10 -19.40
C LEU A 136 15.82 -2.21 -19.25
N LYS A 137 16.52 -2.76 -20.26
CA LYS A 137 18.00 -2.71 -20.35
C LYS A 137 18.52 -1.32 -20.70
N ASN A 138 17.75 -0.55 -21.50
CA ASN A 138 18.14 0.79 -21.93
C ASN A 138 17.85 1.82 -20.81
N ASN A 139 18.81 2.72 -20.55
CA ASN A 139 18.69 3.74 -19.51
C ASN A 139 17.53 4.73 -19.76
N ARG A 140 17.27 5.08 -21.04
CA ARG A 140 16.13 5.95 -21.38
C ARG A 140 14.79 5.31 -21.02
N THR A 141 14.62 4.03 -21.34
CA THR A 141 13.37 3.30 -21.02
C THR A 141 13.21 3.06 -19.53
N LYS A 142 14.31 2.78 -18.80
CA LYS A 142 14.29 2.74 -17.33
C LYS A 142 13.83 4.07 -16.74
N PHE A 143 14.44 5.17 -17.18
CA PHE A 143 14.09 6.50 -16.70
C PHE A 143 12.62 6.82 -16.94
N LEU A 144 12.10 6.54 -18.15
CA LEU A 144 10.68 6.77 -18.46
C LEU A 144 9.75 5.90 -17.63
N ALA A 145 10.06 4.60 -17.43
CA ALA A 145 9.26 3.72 -16.57
C ALA A 145 9.25 4.19 -15.12
N LEU A 146 10.39 4.59 -14.59
CA LEU A 146 10.53 5.13 -13.25
C LEU A 146 9.81 6.48 -13.11
N SER A 147 9.88 7.36 -14.12
CA SER A 147 9.17 8.64 -14.11
C SER A 147 7.65 8.46 -14.02
N LEU A 148 7.08 7.45 -14.71
CA LEU A 148 5.65 7.15 -14.62
C LEU A 148 5.21 6.78 -13.19
N ILE A 149 6.10 6.21 -12.39
CA ILE A 149 5.84 5.81 -11.00
C ILE A 149 6.15 6.97 -10.05
N PHE A 150 7.35 7.57 -10.18
CA PHE A 150 7.83 8.57 -9.23
C PHE A 150 7.13 9.91 -9.34
N PHE A 151 6.66 10.29 -10.53
CA PHE A 151 6.02 11.59 -10.71
C PHE A 151 4.74 11.72 -9.88
N PRO A 152 3.74 10.80 -9.98
CA PRO A 152 2.58 10.85 -9.09
C PRO A 152 2.95 10.62 -7.63
N ALA A 153 3.88 9.71 -7.32
CA ALA A 153 4.33 9.47 -5.96
C ALA A 153 4.90 10.71 -5.29
N LEU A 154 5.70 11.50 -6.04
CA LEU A 154 6.25 12.78 -5.56
C LEU A 154 5.15 13.80 -5.28
N LEU A 155 4.18 13.93 -6.19
CA LEU A 155 3.04 14.85 -5.99
C LEU A 155 2.23 14.49 -4.74
N ILE A 156 1.95 13.20 -4.54
CA ILE A 156 1.22 12.69 -3.38
C ILE A 156 2.04 12.88 -2.09
N GLN A 157 3.36 12.68 -2.14
CA GLN A 157 4.25 12.97 -1.01
C GLN A 157 4.23 14.44 -0.62
N LEU A 158 4.20 15.36 -1.59
CA LEU A 158 4.10 16.80 -1.35
C LEU A 158 2.76 17.21 -0.71
N GLN A 159 1.70 16.42 -0.89
CA GLN A 159 0.41 16.58 -0.19
C GLN A 159 0.45 16.11 1.28
N GLY A 160 1.55 15.47 1.70
CA GLY A 160 1.74 14.92 3.04
C GLY A 160 1.24 13.48 3.21
N ASP A 161 0.75 12.84 2.15
CA ASP A 161 0.23 11.46 2.17
C ASP A 161 1.36 10.44 1.94
N THR A 162 2.16 10.25 2.96
CA THR A 162 3.28 9.29 2.95
C THR A 162 2.80 7.85 2.81
N GLY A 163 1.62 7.52 3.37
CA GLY A 163 1.04 6.17 3.29
C GLY A 163 0.76 5.76 1.85
N SER A 164 0.00 6.59 1.13
CA SER A 164 -0.27 6.34 -0.30
C SER A 164 1.01 6.35 -1.14
N THR A 165 1.98 7.21 -0.83
CA THR A 165 3.27 7.26 -1.55
C THR A 165 4.04 5.95 -1.45
N LEU A 166 4.08 5.30 -0.28
CA LEU A 166 4.79 4.03 -0.08
C LEU A 166 4.24 2.90 -0.93
N VAL A 167 2.94 2.92 -1.26
CA VAL A 167 2.32 1.88 -2.11
C VAL A 167 2.96 1.85 -3.50
N PHE A 168 3.41 2.99 -4.03
CA PHE A 168 4.08 3.06 -5.34
C PHE A 168 5.41 2.31 -5.38
N LEU A 169 6.03 2.02 -4.24
CA LEU A 169 7.22 1.16 -4.18
C LEU A 169 6.91 -0.27 -4.65
N GLY A 170 5.66 -0.73 -4.55
CA GLY A 170 5.25 -2.03 -5.09
C GLY A 170 5.49 -2.17 -6.59
N PHE A 171 5.39 -1.07 -7.37
CA PHE A 171 5.66 -1.08 -8.80
C PHE A 171 7.11 -1.41 -9.17
N PHE A 172 8.06 -1.26 -8.25
CA PHE A 172 9.42 -1.73 -8.45
C PHE A 172 9.50 -3.25 -8.63
N LEU A 173 8.67 -3.99 -7.89
CA LEU A 173 8.57 -5.46 -8.04
C LEU A 173 8.02 -5.81 -9.44
N VAL A 174 7.04 -5.03 -9.92
CA VAL A 174 6.51 -5.18 -11.27
C VAL A 174 7.62 -4.92 -12.31
N LEU A 175 8.36 -3.82 -12.20
CA LEU A 175 9.47 -3.51 -13.10
C LEU A 175 10.55 -4.60 -13.08
N PHE A 176 10.89 -5.11 -11.90
CA PHE A 176 11.86 -6.20 -11.74
C PHE A 176 11.39 -7.47 -12.48
N ARG A 177 10.12 -7.83 -12.33
CA ARG A 177 9.53 -8.98 -13.04
C ARG A 177 9.62 -8.84 -14.57
N PHE A 178 9.59 -7.60 -15.09
CA PHE A 178 9.63 -7.30 -16.52
C PHE A 178 11.01 -6.85 -17.03
N GLY A 179 12.08 -7.10 -16.27
CA GLY A 179 13.46 -7.01 -16.74
C GLY A 179 14.24 -5.80 -16.22
N LEU A 180 13.79 -5.15 -15.14
CA LEU A 180 14.63 -4.20 -14.40
C LEU A 180 15.81 -4.96 -13.77
N PRO A 181 17.07 -4.49 -13.89
CA PRO A 181 18.21 -5.14 -13.28
C PRO A 181 18.02 -5.30 -11.77
N GLY A 182 18.34 -6.50 -11.25
CA GLY A 182 18.20 -6.84 -9.83
C GLY A 182 19.01 -5.95 -8.90
N GLU A 183 20.09 -5.38 -9.39
CA GLU A 183 20.94 -4.41 -8.68
C GLU A 183 20.14 -3.21 -8.14
N ILE A 184 19.17 -2.72 -8.93
CA ILE A 184 18.30 -1.59 -8.52
C ILE A 184 17.37 -2.02 -7.38
N LEU A 185 16.84 -3.25 -7.42
CA LEU A 185 16.01 -3.78 -6.34
C LEU A 185 16.83 -3.97 -5.06
N VAL A 186 18.03 -4.56 -5.18
CA VAL A 186 18.95 -4.74 -4.05
C VAL A 186 19.32 -3.39 -3.45
N LEU A 187 19.61 -2.39 -4.29
CA LEU A 187 19.88 -1.02 -3.83
C LEU A 187 18.66 -0.43 -3.08
N GLY A 188 17.45 -0.60 -3.61
CA GLY A 188 16.23 -0.14 -2.95
C GLY A 188 16.02 -0.78 -1.57
N VAL A 189 16.20 -2.10 -1.48
CA VAL A 189 16.12 -2.82 -0.19
C VAL A 189 17.23 -2.37 0.77
N ALA A 190 18.45 -2.17 0.29
CA ALA A 190 19.56 -1.68 1.10
C ALA A 190 19.29 -0.27 1.64
N VAL A 191 18.75 0.64 0.82
CA VAL A 191 18.34 2.00 1.23
C VAL A 191 17.26 1.94 2.30
N LEU A 192 16.22 1.12 2.12
CA LEU A 192 15.15 0.94 3.13
C LEU A 192 15.72 0.38 4.45
N THR A 193 16.56 -0.64 4.38
CA THR A 193 17.19 -1.25 5.56
C THR A 193 18.09 -0.23 6.28
N LEU A 194 18.87 0.54 5.54
CA LEU A 194 19.71 1.61 6.09
C LEU A 194 18.87 2.71 6.73
N SER A 195 17.72 3.08 6.15
CA SER A 195 16.80 4.06 6.74
C SER A 195 16.30 3.59 8.11
N VAL A 196 15.82 2.34 8.19
CA VAL A 196 15.32 1.76 9.43
C VAL A 196 16.44 1.69 10.48
N LEU A 197 17.64 1.20 10.11
CA LEU A 197 18.78 1.13 11.01
C LEU A 197 19.24 2.52 11.49
N ALA A 198 19.23 3.52 10.59
CA ALA A 198 19.59 4.90 10.94
C ALA A 198 18.65 5.52 11.99
N LEU A 199 17.38 5.09 12.03
CA LEU A 199 16.39 5.56 13.02
C LEU A 199 16.38 4.74 14.31
N LEU A 200 16.77 3.45 14.24
CA LEU A 200 16.81 2.57 15.41
C LEU A 200 18.11 2.69 16.22
N MET A 201 19.23 2.96 15.54
CA MET A 201 20.57 2.95 16.15
C MET A 201 21.16 4.35 16.21
N ASN A 202 22.08 4.55 17.18
CA ASN A 202 22.86 5.77 17.20
C ASN A 202 23.69 5.87 15.89
N LYS A 203 23.63 7.05 15.25
CA LYS A 203 24.30 7.31 13.95
C LYS A 203 25.79 6.98 13.96
N PHE A 204 26.49 7.23 15.07
CA PHE A 204 27.93 6.97 15.18
C PHE A 204 28.24 5.46 15.25
N ILE A 205 27.39 4.68 15.94
CA ILE A 205 27.52 3.22 15.99
C ILE A 205 27.27 2.64 14.60
N LEU A 206 26.22 3.10 13.91
CA LEU A 206 25.90 2.61 12.56
C LEU A 206 27.01 2.93 11.55
N ILE A 207 27.59 4.15 11.60
CA ILE A 207 28.73 4.52 10.74
C ILE A 207 29.95 3.65 11.08
N GLY A 208 30.19 3.35 12.35
CA GLY A 208 31.24 2.42 12.78
C GLY A 208 31.04 1.01 12.21
N VAL A 209 29.81 0.49 12.25
CA VAL A 209 29.47 -0.81 11.65
C VAL A 209 29.70 -0.78 10.13
N LEU A 210 29.29 0.27 9.45
CA LEU A 210 29.52 0.45 8.00
C LEU A 210 31.01 0.50 7.67
N PHE A 211 31.82 1.15 8.53
CA PHE A 211 33.29 1.19 8.37
C PHE A 211 33.92 -0.19 8.49
N VAL A 212 33.51 -0.97 9.52
CA VAL A 212 34.00 -2.36 9.71
C VAL A 212 33.58 -3.22 8.50
N PHE A 213 32.33 -3.06 8.01
CA PHE A 213 31.85 -3.80 6.84
C PHE A 213 32.60 -3.42 5.57
N ALA A 214 32.91 -2.12 5.37
CA ALA A 214 33.72 -1.65 4.27
C ALA A 214 35.15 -2.21 4.35
N GLY A 215 35.77 -2.23 5.54
CA GLY A 215 37.09 -2.84 5.76
C GLY A 215 37.11 -4.36 5.52
N ALA A 216 36.07 -5.06 5.99
CA ALA A 216 35.94 -6.49 5.73
C ALA A 216 35.76 -6.80 4.24
N SER A 217 34.97 -5.98 3.52
CA SER A 217 34.76 -6.16 2.08
C SER A 217 36.06 -6.01 1.26
N LEU A 218 37.01 -5.21 1.72
CA LEU A 218 38.33 -5.09 1.11
C LEU A 218 39.18 -6.39 1.22
N TYR A 219 38.88 -7.22 2.20
CA TYR A 219 39.54 -8.51 2.34
C TYR A 219 39.11 -9.53 1.30
N PHE A 220 37.80 -9.49 0.92
CA PHE A 220 37.21 -10.47 0.00
C PHE A 220 37.25 -10.04 -1.47
N VAL A 221 37.48 -8.76 -1.77
CA VAL A 221 37.50 -8.22 -3.13
C VAL A 221 38.92 -8.19 -3.68
N LYS A 222 39.07 -8.45 -4.99
CA LYS A 222 40.39 -8.31 -5.67
C LYS A 222 40.94 -6.90 -5.42
N ARG A 223 42.21 -6.85 -4.93
CA ARG A 223 42.93 -5.61 -4.57
C ARG A 223 43.27 -4.74 -5.82
N THR A 224 42.26 -4.13 -6.41
CA THR A 224 42.44 -3.17 -7.52
C THR A 224 42.18 -1.75 -7.03
N ARG A 225 42.86 -0.76 -7.61
CA ARG A 225 42.62 0.66 -7.28
C ARG A 225 41.14 1.04 -7.43
N ALA A 226 40.48 0.52 -8.46
CA ALA A 226 39.04 0.73 -8.69
C ALA A 226 38.16 0.20 -7.56
N ALA A 227 38.47 -1.00 -7.01
CA ALA A 227 37.74 -1.58 -5.88
C ALA A 227 37.83 -0.71 -4.62
N TYR A 228 39.02 -0.17 -4.31
CA TYR A 228 39.18 0.75 -3.19
C TYR A 228 38.32 2.01 -3.33
N PHE A 229 38.33 2.64 -4.53
CA PHE A 229 37.50 3.82 -4.77
C PHE A 229 36.01 3.53 -4.70
N ILE A 230 35.55 2.39 -5.22
CA ILE A 230 34.13 1.98 -5.16
C ILE A 230 33.72 1.75 -3.70
N ILE A 231 34.48 0.99 -2.92
CA ILE A 231 34.15 0.69 -1.51
C ILE A 231 34.17 1.98 -0.68
N ALA A 232 35.19 2.82 -0.85
CA ALA A 232 35.26 4.12 -0.19
C ALA A 232 34.06 5.02 -0.56
N GLY A 233 33.72 5.09 -1.85
CA GLY A 233 32.56 5.84 -2.34
C GLY A 233 31.23 5.34 -1.78
N LEU A 234 31.03 4.02 -1.71
CA LEU A 234 29.86 3.40 -1.07
C LEU A 234 29.79 3.68 0.42
N PHE A 235 30.90 3.59 1.13
CA PHE A 235 30.99 3.93 2.55
C PHE A 235 30.64 5.40 2.81
N VAL A 236 31.26 6.32 2.07
CA VAL A 236 30.97 7.76 2.19
C VAL A 236 29.52 8.06 1.85
N GLY A 237 29.00 7.50 0.76
CA GLY A 237 27.62 7.64 0.35
C GLY A 237 26.61 7.13 1.40
N ALA A 238 26.87 5.93 1.94
CA ALA A 238 26.03 5.35 3.01
C ALA A 238 26.09 6.18 4.30
N SER A 239 27.28 6.65 4.70
CA SER A 239 27.46 7.50 5.90
C SER A 239 26.76 8.86 5.74
N LEU A 240 26.84 9.47 4.55
CA LEU A 240 26.13 10.70 4.22
C LEU A 240 24.61 10.46 4.25
N TYR A 241 24.15 9.35 3.69
CA TYR A 241 22.74 8.96 3.71
C TYR A 241 22.21 8.80 5.14
N VAL A 242 22.92 8.07 6.00
CA VAL A 242 22.56 7.90 7.43
C VAL A 242 22.45 9.26 8.13
N THR A 243 23.41 10.14 7.90
CA THR A 243 23.42 11.48 8.52
C THR A 243 22.25 12.33 8.01
N THR A 244 21.99 12.29 6.71
CA THR A 244 20.86 13.01 6.08
C THR A 244 19.53 12.46 6.56
N THR A 245 19.37 11.15 6.67
CA THR A 245 18.14 10.51 7.19
C THR A 245 17.83 11.00 8.62
N ASN A 246 18.82 11.00 9.49
CA ASN A 246 18.67 11.52 10.86
C ASN A 246 18.32 13.03 10.86
N TYR A 247 18.95 13.82 10.02
CA TYR A 247 18.67 15.25 9.90
C TYR A 247 17.23 15.49 9.41
N VAL A 248 16.82 14.82 8.35
CA VAL A 248 15.45 14.92 7.80
C VAL A 248 14.42 14.48 8.82
N PHE A 249 14.66 13.37 9.51
CA PHE A 249 13.77 12.88 10.54
C PHE A 249 13.54 13.90 11.67
N ASN A 250 14.61 14.51 12.18
CA ASN A 250 14.52 15.40 13.33
C ASN A 250 14.11 16.83 12.99
N ASN A 251 14.42 17.34 11.77
CA ASN A 251 14.28 18.76 11.44
C ASN A 251 13.29 19.05 10.31
N VAL A 252 12.95 18.07 9.47
CA VAL A 252 12.10 18.27 8.29
C VAL A 252 10.72 17.64 8.47
N LEU A 253 10.67 16.45 9.07
CA LEU A 253 9.40 15.75 9.28
C LEU A 253 8.56 16.46 10.36
N LYS A 254 7.27 16.56 10.11
CA LYS A 254 6.28 17.07 11.09
C LYS A 254 6.21 16.11 12.29
N LEU A 255 5.89 16.63 13.46
CA LEU A 255 5.87 15.88 14.72
C LEU A 255 5.01 14.59 14.64
N HIS A 256 3.81 14.68 14.04
CA HIS A 256 2.93 13.53 13.87
C HIS A 256 3.52 12.44 12.94
N GLN A 257 4.32 12.82 11.93
CA GLN A 257 5.01 11.86 11.06
C GLN A 257 6.14 11.14 11.79
N GLN A 258 6.93 11.89 12.58
CA GLN A 258 7.98 11.31 13.42
C GLN A 258 7.39 10.30 14.42
N GLN A 259 6.27 10.63 15.06
CA GLN A 259 5.58 9.77 16.00
C GLN A 259 5.12 8.46 15.37
N ARG A 260 4.46 8.52 14.20
CA ARG A 260 4.04 7.33 13.45
C ARG A 260 5.23 6.42 13.12
N ILE A 261 6.36 6.98 12.69
CA ILE A 261 7.56 6.20 12.41
C ILE A 261 8.11 5.56 13.69
N LYS A 262 8.17 6.29 14.81
CA LYS A 262 8.63 5.76 16.09
C LYS A 262 7.75 4.59 16.56
N VAL A 263 6.42 4.72 16.48
CA VAL A 263 5.48 3.66 16.83
C VAL A 263 5.67 2.41 15.95
N LEU A 264 5.86 2.59 14.64
CA LEU A 264 6.16 1.47 13.72
C LEU A 264 7.48 0.76 14.06
N LEU A 265 8.47 1.51 14.55
CA LEU A 265 9.76 0.98 15.00
C LEU A 265 9.71 0.40 16.42
N GLY A 266 8.55 0.37 17.09
CA GLY A 266 8.38 -0.15 18.44
C GLY A 266 8.97 0.74 19.54
N GLN A 267 9.26 2.02 19.24
CA GLN A 267 9.70 2.98 20.25
C GLN A 267 8.50 3.53 21.00
N GLU A 268 8.57 3.58 22.33
CA GLU A 268 7.50 4.18 23.14
C GLU A 268 7.43 5.69 22.87
N VAL A 269 6.24 6.14 22.51
CA VAL A 269 5.95 7.57 22.29
C VAL A 269 4.88 7.99 23.28
N ASN A 270 5.21 8.95 24.15
CA ASN A 270 4.30 9.52 25.16
C ASN A 270 3.17 10.38 24.53
N VAL A 271 2.60 9.96 23.40
CA VAL A 271 1.56 10.71 22.71
C VAL A 271 0.27 9.90 22.64
N LYS A 272 -0.78 10.50 23.16
CA LYS A 272 -2.06 9.88 23.47
C LYS A 272 -2.82 9.25 22.28
N ASP A 273 -2.49 9.61 21.02
CA ASP A 273 -3.36 9.20 19.89
C ASP A 273 -2.84 8.02 19.05
N ALA A 274 -1.64 8.09 18.48
CA ALA A 274 -1.18 7.06 17.55
C ALA A 274 -0.71 5.76 18.25
N ASP A 275 0.01 5.87 19.36
CA ASP A 275 0.46 4.74 20.15
C ASP A 275 -0.71 4.08 20.89
N TYR A 276 -1.65 4.90 21.37
CA TYR A 276 -2.85 4.42 22.04
C TYR A 276 -3.67 3.49 21.14
N ASN A 277 -3.95 3.88 19.91
CA ASN A 277 -4.76 3.07 18.98
C ASN A 277 -4.09 1.73 18.65
N VAL A 278 -2.78 1.73 18.38
CA VAL A 278 -2.01 0.49 18.12
C VAL A 278 -1.95 -0.39 19.36
N ARG A 279 -1.77 0.18 20.54
CA ARG A 279 -1.72 -0.55 21.80
C ARG A 279 -3.08 -1.16 22.14
N GLN A 280 -4.17 -0.38 22.03
CA GLN A 280 -5.51 -0.88 22.28
C GLN A 280 -5.92 -1.96 21.27
N SER A 281 -5.55 -1.83 19.99
CA SER A 281 -5.82 -2.87 19.01
C SER A 281 -5.10 -4.17 19.31
N LYS A 282 -3.82 -4.11 19.76
CA LYS A 282 -3.09 -5.31 20.21
C LYS A 282 -3.72 -5.96 21.44
N ILE A 283 -4.18 -5.16 22.40
CA ILE A 283 -4.88 -5.66 23.58
C ILE A 283 -6.20 -6.32 23.18
N ALA A 284 -6.97 -5.71 22.27
CA ALA A 284 -8.21 -6.28 21.77
C ALA A 284 -7.97 -7.64 21.09
N ILE A 285 -7.01 -7.73 20.17
CA ILE A 285 -6.64 -8.99 19.51
C ILE A 285 -6.22 -10.05 20.54
N GLY A 286 -5.35 -9.68 21.49
CA GLY A 286 -4.87 -10.60 22.53
C GLY A 286 -5.99 -11.08 23.47
N SER A 287 -7.00 -10.24 23.74
CA SER A 287 -8.12 -10.58 24.61
C SER A 287 -9.05 -11.65 24.03
N GLY A 288 -9.02 -11.87 22.72
CA GLY A 288 -9.80 -12.92 22.06
C GLY A 288 -9.26 -14.34 22.28
N GLY A 289 -7.98 -14.49 22.65
CA GLY A 289 -7.37 -15.81 22.86
C GLY A 289 -7.44 -16.72 21.63
N PHE A 290 -7.63 -18.02 21.83
CA PHE A 290 -7.68 -19.00 20.74
C PHE A 290 -9.03 -19.04 20.02
N LEU A 291 -10.15 -18.97 20.75
CA LEU A 291 -11.50 -19.21 20.22
C LEU A 291 -12.30 -17.91 20.00
N GLY A 292 -11.80 -16.79 20.52
CA GLY A 292 -12.54 -15.53 20.52
C GLY A 292 -13.57 -15.44 21.65
N LYS A 293 -14.12 -14.25 21.82
CA LYS A 293 -15.22 -14.00 22.79
C LYS A 293 -16.59 -14.37 22.24
N GLY A 294 -16.70 -14.62 20.95
CA GLY A 294 -17.94 -14.86 20.23
C GLY A 294 -18.40 -13.64 19.41
N PRO A 295 -19.21 -13.88 18.37
CA PRO A 295 -19.75 -12.82 17.53
C PRO A 295 -20.57 -11.81 18.36
N LEU A 296 -20.34 -10.50 18.11
CA LEU A 296 -20.99 -9.39 18.81
C LEU A 296 -20.72 -9.32 20.33
N GLN A 297 -19.76 -10.10 20.84
CA GLN A 297 -19.41 -10.14 22.26
C GLN A 297 -18.05 -9.48 22.55
N GLY A 298 -17.47 -8.79 21.57
CA GLY A 298 -16.25 -8.00 21.74
C GLY A 298 -16.46 -6.87 22.72
N THR A 299 -15.83 -6.92 23.90
CA THR A 299 -15.99 -5.88 24.93
C THR A 299 -15.24 -4.62 24.61
N LEU A 300 -14.00 -4.73 24.09
CA LEU A 300 -13.18 -3.57 23.75
C LEU A 300 -13.65 -2.88 22.47
N THR A 301 -14.11 -3.66 21.50
CA THR A 301 -14.65 -3.14 20.25
C THR A 301 -16.08 -2.59 20.42
N LYS A 302 -16.96 -3.24 21.16
CA LYS A 302 -18.32 -2.77 21.40
C LYS A 302 -18.38 -1.44 22.15
N TYR A 303 -17.47 -1.20 23.10
CA TYR A 303 -17.45 0.04 23.89
C TYR A 303 -16.50 1.11 23.31
N ASN A 304 -16.07 0.98 22.07
CA ASN A 304 -15.21 1.95 21.36
C ASN A 304 -13.89 2.28 22.08
N PHE A 305 -13.29 1.30 22.79
CA PHE A 305 -11.97 1.47 23.40
C PHE A 305 -10.85 1.56 22.37
N VAL A 306 -11.08 1.04 21.16
CA VAL A 306 -10.15 1.18 20.02
C VAL A 306 -10.69 2.25 19.10
N PRO A 307 -10.13 3.46 19.08
CA PRO A 307 -10.53 4.48 18.11
C PRO A 307 -10.34 3.97 16.68
N GLU A 308 -11.20 4.41 15.76
CA GLU A 308 -11.18 4.00 14.33
C GLU A 308 -11.23 2.47 14.11
N GLN A 309 -11.85 1.73 15.04
CA GLN A 309 -11.98 0.27 14.98
C GLN A 309 -12.79 -0.24 13.78
N HIS A 310 -13.67 0.58 13.21
CA HIS A 310 -14.50 0.25 12.05
C HIS A 310 -13.86 0.63 10.71
N THR A 311 -12.67 1.22 10.74
CA THR A 311 -11.86 1.61 9.56
C THR A 311 -10.47 1.02 9.64
N ASP A 312 -9.50 1.74 10.17
CA ASP A 312 -8.08 1.40 10.15
C ASP A 312 -7.72 0.19 11.02
N PHE A 313 -8.48 -0.03 12.09
CA PHE A 313 -8.22 -1.10 13.05
C PHE A 313 -9.30 -2.20 13.03
N ILE A 314 -10.02 -2.37 11.93
CA ILE A 314 -11.10 -3.36 11.80
C ILE A 314 -10.66 -4.79 12.15
N PHE A 315 -9.39 -5.12 11.90
CA PHE A 315 -8.82 -6.44 12.20
C PHE A 315 -8.85 -6.78 13.71
N CYS A 316 -8.86 -5.75 14.60
CA CYS A 316 -8.95 -6.00 16.03
C CYS A 316 -10.31 -6.62 16.43
N THR A 317 -11.40 -6.29 15.73
CA THR A 317 -12.71 -6.89 15.93
C THR A 317 -12.69 -8.37 15.57
N ILE A 318 -12.04 -8.74 14.46
CA ILE A 318 -11.87 -10.16 14.10
C ILE A 318 -11.07 -10.89 15.20
N GLY A 319 -9.97 -10.26 15.68
CA GLY A 319 -9.13 -10.84 16.72
C GLY A 319 -9.85 -11.03 18.05
N GLU A 320 -10.65 -10.05 18.46
CA GLU A 320 -11.40 -10.12 19.72
C GLU A 320 -12.55 -11.13 19.66
N GLU A 321 -13.35 -11.10 18.58
CA GLU A 321 -14.56 -11.93 18.48
C GLU A 321 -14.30 -13.38 18.06
N TYR A 322 -13.36 -13.61 17.13
CA TYR A 322 -13.09 -14.92 16.54
C TYR A 322 -11.73 -15.52 16.95
N GLY A 323 -10.91 -14.77 17.69
CA GLY A 323 -9.64 -15.22 18.25
C GLY A 323 -8.60 -15.61 17.20
N PHE A 324 -7.66 -16.47 17.62
CA PHE A 324 -6.56 -16.93 16.76
C PHE A 324 -7.05 -17.67 15.52
N TRP A 325 -8.04 -18.54 15.64
CA TRP A 325 -8.54 -19.32 14.50
C TRP A 325 -9.28 -18.46 13.49
N GLY A 326 -10.07 -17.49 13.93
CA GLY A 326 -10.75 -16.57 13.03
C GLY A 326 -9.77 -15.66 12.27
N THR A 327 -8.77 -15.11 12.95
CA THR A 327 -7.71 -14.29 12.33
C THR A 327 -6.89 -15.09 11.34
N THR A 328 -6.50 -16.33 11.71
CA THR A 328 -5.74 -17.23 10.82
C THR A 328 -6.53 -17.58 9.56
N LEU A 329 -7.81 -17.90 9.70
CA LEU A 329 -8.69 -18.18 8.57
C LEU A 329 -8.81 -16.96 7.65
N PHE A 330 -9.06 -15.78 8.22
CA PHE A 330 -9.19 -14.54 7.43
C PHE A 330 -7.91 -14.23 6.65
N ILE A 331 -6.74 -14.28 7.31
CA ILE A 331 -5.43 -14.06 6.66
C ILE A 331 -5.20 -15.11 5.57
N SER A 332 -5.53 -16.38 5.83
CA SER A 332 -5.36 -17.46 4.85
C SER A 332 -6.23 -17.26 3.60
N LEU A 333 -7.49 -16.85 3.77
CA LEU A 333 -8.39 -16.52 2.66
C LEU A 333 -7.85 -15.34 1.84
N PHE A 334 -7.34 -14.31 2.51
CA PHE A 334 -6.76 -13.14 1.87
C PHE A 334 -5.49 -13.50 1.09
N LEU A 335 -4.58 -14.25 1.69
CA LEU A 335 -3.37 -14.75 1.01
C LEU A 335 -3.71 -15.65 -0.19
N PHE A 336 -4.72 -16.50 -0.04
CA PHE A 336 -5.17 -17.37 -1.13
C PHE A 336 -5.73 -16.55 -2.29
N LEU A 337 -6.48 -15.47 -2.02
CA LEU A 337 -6.93 -14.53 -3.05
C LEU A 337 -5.75 -13.90 -3.79
N LEU A 338 -4.74 -13.40 -3.07
CA LEU A 338 -3.54 -12.80 -3.68
C LEU A 338 -2.77 -13.80 -4.56
N ILE A 339 -2.57 -15.02 -4.08
CA ILE A 339 -1.91 -16.10 -4.85
C ILE A 339 -2.70 -16.43 -6.11
N ARG A 340 -4.03 -16.48 -6.02
CA ARG A 340 -4.90 -16.71 -7.19
C ARG A 340 -4.81 -15.59 -8.20
N LEU A 341 -4.77 -14.33 -7.75
CA LEU A 341 -4.59 -13.16 -8.63
C LEU A 341 -3.23 -13.20 -9.33
N LEU A 342 -2.15 -13.52 -8.62
CA LEU A 342 -0.82 -13.70 -9.22
C LEU A 342 -0.81 -14.85 -10.25
N THR A 343 -1.47 -15.96 -9.94
CA THR A 343 -1.59 -17.08 -10.88
C THR A 343 -2.40 -16.68 -12.12
N LEU A 344 -3.45 -15.88 -11.95
CA LEU A 344 -4.23 -15.32 -13.05
C LEU A 344 -3.37 -14.38 -13.91
N ALA A 345 -2.54 -13.54 -13.28
CA ALA A 345 -1.61 -12.66 -13.98
C ALA A 345 -0.63 -13.45 -14.86
N GLU A 346 -0.06 -14.54 -14.36
CA GLU A 346 0.85 -15.40 -15.14
C GLU A 346 0.19 -16.06 -16.35
N ARG A 347 -1.09 -16.40 -16.25
CA ARG A 347 -1.85 -17.03 -17.34
C ARG A 347 -2.27 -16.05 -18.44
N GLN A 348 -2.11 -14.74 -18.24
CA GLN A 348 -2.51 -13.74 -19.24
C GLN A 348 -1.68 -13.84 -20.51
N ARG A 349 -2.33 -13.97 -21.66
CA ARG A 349 -1.68 -14.01 -22.97
C ARG A 349 -1.14 -12.64 -23.40
N SER A 350 -1.90 -11.58 -23.11
CA SER A 350 -1.52 -10.21 -23.41
C SER A 350 -0.49 -9.69 -22.42
N LYS A 351 0.63 -9.15 -22.92
CA LYS A 351 1.66 -8.52 -22.08
C LYS A 351 1.08 -7.35 -21.29
N PHE A 352 0.16 -6.57 -21.89
CA PHE A 352 -0.55 -5.49 -21.21
C PHE A 352 -1.35 -6.00 -20.00
N SER A 353 -2.21 -7.00 -20.22
CA SER A 353 -3.02 -7.58 -19.14
C SER A 353 -2.17 -8.20 -18.04
N ARG A 354 -1.06 -8.83 -18.41
CA ARG A 354 -0.12 -9.42 -17.44
C ARG A 354 0.54 -8.34 -16.58
N VAL A 355 1.08 -7.28 -17.18
CA VAL A 355 1.71 -6.17 -16.43
C VAL A 355 0.69 -5.48 -15.52
N TYR A 356 -0.52 -5.21 -16.04
CA TYR A 356 -1.59 -4.59 -15.26
C TYR A 356 -2.01 -5.43 -14.06
N ALA A 357 -2.14 -6.74 -14.23
CA ALA A 357 -2.55 -7.65 -13.17
C ALA A 357 -1.49 -7.84 -12.06
N TYR A 358 -0.23 -7.52 -12.35
CA TYR A 358 0.84 -7.47 -11.35
C TYR A 358 0.89 -6.12 -10.62
N GLY A 359 0.44 -5.03 -11.24
CA GLY A 359 0.41 -3.68 -10.66
C GLY A 359 -0.81 -3.46 -9.80
#